data_46ccf0f95ea022da3832a2f9b1efa279
#
_entry.id   46ccf0f95ea022da3832a2f9b1efa279
#
_cell.length_a   1.000
_cell.length_b   1.000
_cell.length_c   1.000
_cell.angle_alpha   90.00
_cell.angle_beta   90.00
_cell.angle_gamma   90.00
#
_symmetry.space_group_name_H-M   'P 1'
#
loop_
_entity.id
_entity.type
_entity.pdbx_description
1 polymer ?
#
loop_
_entity_poly.entity_id
_entity_poly.type
_entity_poly.pdbx_seq_one_letter_code
_entity_poly.pdbx_strand_id
1 'polypeptide(L)'
;MRRHARAHRFDQIQEHLDIARTFLSARLKRLVEHGLLEKRQYQARPPRFEYHLTRKGLDLQPVLIGLMQWGDRYVADAGGGPVVLEHRACGHPVRAVTLCEACDEPVSPRQTTARSRVSR
;
A
#
# COMPACT_ATOMS: atom_id res chain seq x y z
N MET A 1 -16.42 -11.82 7.67
CA MET A 1 -15.83 -12.04 6.84
C MET A 1 -14.81 -11.44 6.49
N ARG A 2 -14.11 -11.58 6.36
CA ARG A 2 -13.06 -11.16 6.03
C ARG A 2 -12.85 -10.70 4.91
N ARG A 3 -12.32 -9.79 4.78
CA ARG A 3 -12.06 -9.54 3.68
C ARG A 3 -10.75 -9.39 3.36
N HIS A 4 -10.25 -9.98 2.59
CA HIS A 4 -8.93 -9.90 2.13
C HIS A 4 -8.83 -8.80 1.11
N ALA A 5 -7.64 -8.39 0.78
CA ALA A 5 -7.40 -7.48 -0.29
C ALA A 5 -7.89 -8.12 -1.58
N ARG A 6 -8.52 -7.34 -2.42
CA ARG A 6 -9.00 -7.84 -3.66
C ARG A 6 -7.90 -8.13 -4.63
N ALA A 7 -8.07 -9.18 -5.43
CA ALA A 7 -7.21 -9.43 -6.56
C ALA A 7 -7.51 -8.42 -7.65
N HIS A 8 -6.49 -8.02 -8.39
CA HIS A 8 -6.64 -7.08 -9.49
C HIS A 8 -6.03 -7.66 -10.74
N ARG A 9 -6.79 -7.56 -11.84
CA ARG A 9 -6.31 -7.95 -13.15
C ARG A 9 -5.47 -6.84 -13.74
N PHE A 10 -4.56 -7.24 -14.62
CA PHE A 10 -3.65 -6.29 -15.24
C PHE A 10 -4.38 -5.12 -15.89
N ASP A 11 -5.41 -5.41 -16.67
CA ASP A 11 -6.15 -4.35 -17.37
C ASP A 11 -6.80 -3.37 -16.41
N GLN A 12 -7.32 -3.87 -15.29
CA GLN A 12 -7.94 -3.03 -14.27
C GLN A 12 -6.94 -2.09 -13.64
N ILE A 13 -5.75 -2.61 -13.34
CA ILE A 13 -4.69 -1.81 -12.75
C ILE A 13 -4.25 -0.73 -13.73
N GLN A 14 -4.07 -1.11 -14.99
CA GLN A 14 -3.65 -0.18 -16.02
C GLN A 14 -4.65 0.95 -16.20
N GLU A 15 -5.93 0.60 -16.20
CA GLU A 15 -7.00 1.57 -16.34
C GLU A 15 -7.03 2.57 -15.20
N HIS A 16 -6.88 2.07 -13.98
CA HIS A 16 -6.89 2.93 -12.81
C HIS A 16 -5.70 3.88 -12.74
N LEU A 17 -4.53 3.40 -13.12
CA LEU A 17 -3.31 4.20 -13.00
C LEU A 17 -3.00 5.01 -14.24
N ASP A 18 -3.64 4.68 -15.37
CA ASP A 18 -3.43 5.38 -16.63
C ASP A 18 -1.94 5.45 -17.00
N ILE A 19 -1.25 4.31 -16.98
CA ILE A 19 0.16 4.25 -17.33
C ILE A 19 0.37 3.28 -18.48
N ALA A 20 1.51 3.40 -19.13
CA ALA A 20 1.85 2.58 -20.28
C ALA A 20 1.94 1.10 -19.88
N ARG A 21 1.49 0.23 -20.76
CA ARG A 21 1.45 -1.21 -20.52
C ARG A 21 2.81 -1.81 -20.16
N THR A 22 3.85 -1.44 -20.90
CA THR A 22 5.19 -1.94 -20.65
C THR A 22 5.73 -1.47 -19.30
N PHE A 23 5.41 -0.23 -18.94
CA PHE A 23 5.85 0.34 -17.68
C PHE A 23 5.20 -0.40 -16.50
N LEU A 24 3.90 -0.63 -16.61
CA LEU A 24 3.16 -1.35 -15.57
C LEU A 24 3.66 -2.79 -15.44
N SER A 25 3.90 -3.46 -16.57
CA SER A 25 4.42 -4.81 -16.57
C SER A 25 5.73 -4.93 -15.79
N ALA A 26 6.64 -4.00 -16.04
CA ALA A 26 7.94 -4.00 -15.37
C ALA A 26 7.77 -3.79 -13.86
N ARG A 27 6.89 -2.87 -13.45
CA ARG A 27 6.66 -2.61 -12.04
C ARG A 27 6.04 -3.80 -11.33
N LEU A 28 5.03 -4.40 -11.94
CA LEU A 28 4.37 -5.56 -11.35
C LEU A 28 5.33 -6.73 -11.21
N LYS A 29 6.17 -6.93 -12.23
CA LYS A 29 7.16 -8.00 -12.19
C LYS A 29 8.11 -7.82 -11.00
N ARG A 30 8.57 -6.60 -10.76
CA ARG A 30 9.45 -6.33 -9.63
C ARG A 30 8.78 -6.58 -8.30
N LEU A 31 7.51 -6.20 -8.17
CA LEU A 31 6.78 -6.44 -6.95
C LEU A 31 6.58 -7.93 -6.68
N VAL A 32 6.36 -8.70 -7.73
CA VAL A 32 6.26 -10.15 -7.61
C VAL A 32 7.61 -10.74 -7.21
N GLU A 33 8.70 -10.29 -7.84
CA GLU A 33 10.03 -10.78 -7.53
C GLU A 33 10.43 -10.50 -6.09
N HIS A 34 9.97 -9.41 -5.52
CA HIS A 34 10.27 -9.05 -4.15
C HIS A 34 9.25 -9.60 -3.13
N GLY A 35 8.30 -10.38 -3.61
CA GLY A 35 7.36 -11.05 -2.73
C GLY A 35 6.22 -10.19 -2.20
N LEU A 36 5.99 -9.04 -2.81
CA LEU A 36 4.90 -8.16 -2.40
C LEU A 36 3.58 -8.52 -3.08
N LEU A 37 3.67 -9.10 -4.26
CA LEU A 37 2.51 -9.54 -5.03
C LEU A 37 2.70 -10.99 -5.44
N GLU A 38 1.57 -11.67 -5.63
CA GLU A 38 1.52 -13.00 -6.18
C GLU A 38 0.73 -12.95 -7.47
N LYS A 39 1.28 -13.54 -8.52
CA LYS A 39 0.64 -13.56 -9.83
C LYS A 39 -0.06 -14.90 -9.99
N ARG A 40 -1.36 -14.88 -10.29
CA ARG A 40 -2.14 -16.10 -10.46
C ARG A 40 -2.85 -16.09 -11.81
N GLN A 41 -2.79 -17.22 -12.48
CA GLN A 41 -3.47 -17.36 -13.74
C GLN A 41 -4.94 -17.69 -13.49
N TYR A 42 -5.85 -16.92 -14.07
CA TYR A 42 -7.29 -17.20 -13.93
C TYR A 42 -7.92 -17.65 -15.24
N GLN A 43 -7.18 -17.61 -16.33
CA GLN A 43 -7.64 -18.09 -17.62
C GLN A 43 -6.47 -18.68 -18.38
N ALA A 44 -6.72 -19.84 -19.03
CA ALA A 44 -5.66 -20.56 -19.71
C ALA A 44 -5.41 -20.08 -21.14
N ARG A 45 -6.47 -19.75 -21.87
CA ARG A 45 -6.37 -19.40 -23.29
C ARG A 45 -7.30 -18.28 -23.67
N PRO A 46 -6.79 -17.11 -24.03
CA PRO A 46 -5.37 -16.74 -23.88
C PRO A 46 -5.01 -16.64 -22.42
N PRO A 47 -3.75 -16.76 -22.06
CA PRO A 47 -3.33 -16.69 -20.65
C PRO A 47 -3.65 -15.32 -20.08
N ARG A 48 -4.35 -15.31 -18.95
CA ARG A 48 -4.67 -14.07 -18.25
C ARG A 48 -4.38 -14.24 -16.78
N PHE A 49 -3.91 -13.18 -16.17
CA PHE A 49 -3.42 -13.20 -14.80
C PHE A 49 -4.05 -12.12 -13.96
N GLU A 50 -4.10 -12.38 -12.66
CA GLU A 50 -4.48 -11.37 -11.70
C GLU A 50 -3.43 -11.35 -10.60
N TYR A 51 -3.40 -10.24 -9.85
CA TYR A 51 -2.37 -10.01 -8.85
C TYR A 51 -3.01 -9.92 -7.47
N HIS A 52 -2.39 -10.61 -6.52
CA HIS A 52 -2.86 -10.67 -5.13
C HIS A 52 -1.76 -10.15 -4.23
N LEU A 53 -2.12 -9.37 -3.22
CA LEU A 53 -1.15 -8.96 -2.22
C LEU A 53 -0.78 -10.14 -1.34
N THR A 54 0.51 -10.32 -1.12
CA THR A 54 0.98 -11.29 -0.15
C THR A 54 0.89 -10.67 1.24
N ARG A 55 1.18 -11.45 2.28
CA ARG A 55 1.25 -10.89 3.63
C ARG A 55 2.26 -9.77 3.71
N LYS A 56 3.40 -9.95 3.07
CA LYS A 56 4.44 -8.92 3.00
C LYS A 56 3.92 -7.65 2.35
N GLY A 57 3.13 -7.80 1.27
CA GLY A 57 2.53 -6.65 0.60
C GLY A 57 1.50 -5.95 1.45
N LEU A 58 0.66 -6.71 2.16
CA LEU A 58 -0.33 -6.11 3.05
C LEU A 58 0.31 -5.35 4.19
N ASP A 59 1.41 -5.86 4.70
CA ASP A 59 2.11 -5.22 5.82
C ASP A 59 2.75 -3.89 5.42
N LEU A 60 2.82 -3.60 4.13
CA LEU A 60 3.33 -2.33 3.64
C LEU A 60 2.27 -1.23 3.68
N GLN A 61 1.01 -1.57 3.88
CA GLN A 61 -0.08 -0.59 3.83
C GLN A 61 0.12 0.61 4.78
N PRO A 62 0.53 0.42 6.03
CA PRO A 62 0.74 1.58 6.91
C PRO A 62 1.77 2.57 6.36
N VAL A 63 2.80 2.07 5.69
CA VAL A 63 3.80 2.92 5.07
C VAL A 63 3.18 3.73 3.93
N LEU A 64 2.35 3.07 3.11
CA LEU A 64 1.69 3.74 1.99
C LEU A 64 0.70 4.80 2.47
N ILE A 65 -0.04 4.51 3.53
CA ILE A 65 -0.96 5.48 4.11
C ILE A 65 -0.20 6.71 4.60
N GLY A 66 0.91 6.48 5.28
CA GLY A 66 1.76 7.57 5.75
C GLY A 66 2.29 8.41 4.61
N LEU A 67 2.72 7.76 3.53
CA LEU A 67 3.23 8.45 2.36
C LEU A 67 2.14 9.27 1.67
N MET A 68 0.94 8.71 1.52
CA MET A 68 -0.19 9.43 0.95
C MET A 68 -0.54 10.66 1.78
N GLN A 69 -0.56 10.50 3.08
CA GLN A 69 -0.87 11.58 4.00
C GLN A 69 0.15 12.72 3.88
N TRP A 70 1.41 12.36 3.79
CA TRP A 70 2.48 13.34 3.59
C TRP A 70 2.34 14.03 2.24
N GLY A 71 2.07 13.26 1.19
CA GLY A 71 1.90 13.80 -0.15
C GLY A 71 0.72 14.74 -0.26
N ASP A 72 -0.40 14.40 0.38
CA ASP A 72 -1.59 15.24 0.38
C ASP A 72 -1.33 16.58 1.03
N ARG A 73 -0.48 16.59 2.04
CA ARG A 73 -0.19 17.81 2.77
C ARG A 73 0.81 18.72 2.05
N TYR A 74 1.82 18.15 1.42
CA TYR A 74 2.95 18.93 0.92
C TYR A 74 3.11 18.97 -0.59
N VAL A 75 2.52 18.02 -1.30
CA VAL A 75 2.77 17.86 -2.72
C VAL A 75 1.51 18.06 -3.57
N ALA A 76 0.37 17.59 -3.09
CA ALA A 76 -0.85 17.66 -3.86
C ALA A 76 -1.44 19.07 -3.87
N ASP A 77 -2.34 19.31 -4.81
CA ASP A 77 -3.08 20.56 -4.88
C ASP A 77 -4.01 20.72 -3.68
N ALA A 78 -4.56 21.89 -3.53
CA ALA A 78 -5.52 22.16 -2.45
C ALA A 78 -6.64 21.14 -2.50
N GLY A 79 -6.93 20.52 -1.41
CA GLY A 79 -7.93 19.47 -1.34
C GLY A 79 -7.36 18.06 -1.32
N GLY A 80 -6.05 17.93 -1.51
CA GLY A 80 -5.37 16.66 -1.42
C GLY A 80 -5.28 15.93 -2.76
N GLY A 81 -4.78 14.71 -2.74
CA GLY A 81 -4.61 13.87 -3.91
C GLY A 81 -5.92 13.21 -4.35
N PRO A 82 -5.85 12.42 -5.41
CA PRO A 82 -7.05 11.85 -6.02
C PRO A 82 -7.65 10.65 -5.28
N VAL A 83 -6.94 10.11 -4.28
CA VAL A 83 -7.38 8.91 -3.58
C VAL A 83 -7.56 9.22 -2.10
N VAL A 84 -8.70 8.79 -1.56
CA VAL A 84 -8.97 8.85 -0.13
C VAL A 84 -9.26 7.43 0.32
N LEU A 85 -8.55 6.98 1.35
CA LEU A 85 -8.82 5.68 1.95
C LEU A 85 -9.79 5.87 3.10
N GLU A 86 -10.84 5.05 3.11
CA GLU A 86 -11.88 5.13 4.13
C GLU A 86 -11.92 3.85 4.94
N HIS A 87 -12.17 4.01 6.24
CA HIS A 87 -12.36 2.87 7.12
C HIS A 87 -13.77 2.32 6.88
N ARG A 88 -13.86 1.08 6.47
CA ARG A 88 -15.16 0.48 6.10
C ARG A 88 -16.17 0.51 7.23
N ALA A 89 -15.71 0.33 8.45
CA ALA A 89 -16.60 0.26 9.59
C ALA A 89 -17.30 1.57 9.89
N CYS A 90 -16.63 2.69 9.73
CA CYS A 90 -17.20 3.98 10.09
C CYS A 90 -17.32 4.97 8.93
N GLY A 91 -16.73 4.66 7.78
CA GLY A 91 -16.83 5.51 6.60
C GLY A 91 -15.99 6.77 6.62
N HIS A 92 -15.14 6.93 7.61
CA HIS A 92 -14.31 8.12 7.72
C HIS A 92 -12.94 7.88 7.11
N PRO A 93 -12.25 8.93 6.66
CA PRO A 93 -10.90 8.79 6.11
C PRO A 93 -9.93 8.23 7.13
N VAL A 94 -9.02 7.41 6.65
CA VAL A 94 -7.99 6.79 7.47
C VAL A 94 -6.76 7.69 7.51
N ARG A 95 -6.21 7.88 8.70
CA ARG A 95 -4.95 8.60 8.88
C ARG A 95 -3.95 7.71 9.58
N ALA A 96 -2.69 7.84 9.20
CA ALA A 96 -1.62 7.12 9.87
C ALA A 96 -1.21 7.84 11.15
N VAL A 97 -1.11 7.08 12.22
CA VAL A 97 -0.66 7.60 13.51
C VAL A 97 0.36 6.62 14.05
N THR A 98 1.48 7.14 14.51
CA THR A 98 2.49 6.30 15.15
C THR A 98 2.09 6.09 16.61
N LEU A 99 2.02 4.85 17.01
CA LEU A 99 1.59 4.49 18.36
C LEU A 99 2.68 3.68 19.05
N CYS A 100 2.90 3.96 20.31
CA CYS A 100 3.83 3.16 21.11
C CYS A 100 3.10 1.90 21.58
N GLU A 101 3.61 0.74 21.17
CA GLU A 101 2.99 -0.53 21.54
C GLU A 101 2.99 -0.78 23.05
N ALA A 102 3.99 -0.27 23.72
CA ALA A 102 4.14 -0.53 25.15
C ALA A 102 3.20 0.27 26.02
N CYS A 103 2.96 1.53 25.67
CA CYS A 103 2.13 2.39 26.51
C CYS A 103 0.86 2.87 25.81
N ASP A 104 0.66 2.49 24.54
CA ASP A 104 -0.53 2.83 23.76
C ASP A 104 -0.74 4.32 23.51
N GLU A 105 0.32 5.10 23.62
CA GLU A 105 0.20 6.53 23.37
C GLU A 105 0.72 6.92 22.01
N PRO A 106 0.12 7.93 21.39
CA PRO A 106 0.65 8.47 20.13
C PRO A 106 2.04 9.05 20.36
N VAL A 107 2.89 8.89 19.36
CA VAL A 107 4.29 9.30 19.45
C VAL A 107 4.57 10.33 18.37
N SER A 108 5.07 11.50 18.76
CA SER A 108 5.54 12.49 17.78
C SER A 108 7.02 12.22 17.47
N PRO A 109 7.50 12.72 16.31
CA PRO A 109 8.90 12.47 15.94
C PRO A 109 9.91 12.95 16.99
N ARG A 110 9.57 14.01 17.72
CA ARG A 110 10.47 14.55 18.72
C ARG A 110 10.56 13.72 19.98
N GLN A 111 9.68 12.74 20.11
CA GLN A 111 9.65 11.88 21.30
C GLN A 111 10.38 10.57 21.09
N THR A 112 11.11 10.44 20.00
CA THR A 112 11.82 9.20 19.71
C THR A 112 13.31 9.41 19.75
N THR A 113 14.03 8.35 20.12
CA THR A 113 15.48 8.34 20.15
C THR A 113 15.97 7.06 19.50
N ALA A 114 16.92 7.20 18.61
CA ALA A 114 17.50 6.04 17.95
C ALA A 114 18.58 5.43 18.83
N ARG A 115 18.58 4.11 18.90
CA ARG A 115 19.56 3.36 19.65
C ARG A 115 20.00 2.18 18.81
N SER A 116 21.30 1.92 18.77
CA SER A 116 21.80 0.78 18.02
C SER A 116 21.46 -0.52 18.75
N ARG A 117 21.07 -1.52 17.98
CA ARG A 117 20.87 -2.85 18.54
C ARG A 117 22.19 -3.56 18.78
N VAL A 118 23.22 -3.11 18.07
CA VAL A 118 24.51 -3.77 18.18
C VAL A 118 25.17 -3.32 19.46
N SER A 119 25.46 -4.28 20.33
CA SER A 119 26.15 -4.01 21.57
C SER A 119 27.64 -3.86 21.31
N ARG A 120 28.33 -2.95 22.01
CA ARG A 120 29.74 -2.76 21.83
C ARG A 120 30.53 -3.43 22.84
#